data_188ef96c5d395e8c2a759ca11b440259
#
_entry.id   188ef96c5d395e8c2a759ca11b440259
#
_cell.length_a   1.000
_cell.length_b   1.000
_cell.length_c   1.000
_cell.angle_alpha   90.00
_cell.angle_beta   90.00
_cell.angle_gamma   90.00
#
_symmetry.space_group_name_H-M   'P 1'
#
loop_
_entity.id
_entity.type
_entity.pdbx_description
1 polymer ?
#
loop_
_entity_poly.entity_id
_entity_poly.type
_entity_poly.pdbx_seq_one_letter_code
_entity_poly.pdbx_strand_id
1 'polypeptide(L)'
;MCCRYYVESTPYFIELGELALKTTYLSRRKMGDGGSVLHTGEIRPGNTFTTIMRSRGGKKLAFHMYWGFTAQNRSLIINARSETAAERPMFKEPWAQQRCIIPASWYYEWEHLKGPGGVVKTGRKFLIQPAGDDRTFMCALYRLEEGFPHFAILTRPPGEKISFIHDRMPLILPESRIDDWIDPSSDPAKLAKLALTDMEYALADKQEQLTLGNFG
;
A
#
# COMPACT_ATOMS: atom_id res chain seq x y z
N MET A 1 9.26 1.57 -8.37
CA MET A 1 8.25 0.74 -7.66
C MET A 1 7.90 1.42 -6.36
N CYS A 2 6.61 1.51 -6.01
CA CYS A 2 6.14 2.18 -4.81
C CYS A 2 6.87 1.67 -3.55
N CYS A 3 7.67 2.51 -2.95
CA CYS A 3 8.41 2.21 -1.73
C CYS A 3 8.14 3.23 -0.62
N ARG A 4 7.21 4.18 -0.86
CA ARG A 4 6.78 5.18 0.11
C ARG A 4 5.37 5.65 -0.18
N TYR A 5 4.61 5.89 0.88
CA TYR A 5 3.32 6.57 0.81
C TYR A 5 3.17 7.50 2.02
N TYR A 6 2.15 8.32 2.00
CA TYR A 6 1.86 9.29 3.04
C TYR A 6 0.46 9.10 3.59
N VAL A 7 0.33 9.28 4.89
CA VAL A 7 -0.95 9.24 5.61
C VAL A 7 -1.11 10.56 6.36
N GLU A 8 -2.06 11.37 5.95
CA GLU A 8 -2.39 12.63 6.62
C GLU A 8 -3.07 12.41 7.97
N SER A 9 -2.96 13.40 8.85
CA SER A 9 -3.66 13.41 10.15
C SER A 9 -5.12 13.85 10.00
N THR A 10 -5.89 13.17 9.14
CA THR A 10 -7.33 13.42 9.00
C THR A 10 -8.14 12.57 9.99
N PRO A 11 -9.37 12.96 10.35
CA PRO A 11 -10.23 12.17 11.23
C PRO A 11 -10.37 10.71 10.77
N TYR A 12 -10.49 10.47 9.47
CA TYR A 12 -10.62 9.13 8.90
C TYR A 12 -9.40 8.24 9.21
N PHE A 13 -8.18 8.73 8.97
CA PHE A 13 -6.97 7.93 9.20
C PHE A 13 -6.67 7.76 10.68
N ILE A 14 -6.97 8.77 11.52
CA ILE A 14 -6.80 8.69 12.97
C ILE A 14 -7.73 7.61 13.54
N GLU A 15 -9.02 7.65 13.21
CA GLU A 15 -10.00 6.66 13.67
C GLU A 15 -9.63 5.25 13.20
N LEU A 16 -9.25 5.10 11.94
CA LEU A 16 -8.82 3.82 11.38
C LEU A 16 -7.58 3.27 12.09
N GLY A 17 -6.62 4.13 12.43
CA GLY A 17 -5.42 3.78 13.19
C GLY A 17 -5.73 3.32 14.61
N GLU A 18 -6.61 4.03 15.32
CA GLU A 18 -7.08 3.64 16.66
C GLU A 18 -7.81 2.29 16.65
N LEU A 19 -8.64 2.06 15.62
CA LEU A 19 -9.34 0.79 15.44
C LEU A 19 -8.36 -0.36 15.19
N ALA A 20 -7.35 -0.12 14.34
CA ALA A 20 -6.29 -1.08 14.08
C ALA A 20 -5.47 -1.39 15.34
N LEU A 21 -5.17 -0.37 16.15
CA LEU A 21 -4.46 -0.54 17.42
C LEU A 21 -5.23 -1.44 18.37
N LYS A 22 -6.53 -1.18 18.58
CA LYS A 22 -7.41 -2.01 19.44
C LYS A 22 -7.45 -3.45 18.95
N THR A 23 -7.65 -3.66 17.64
CA THR A 23 -7.75 -5.00 17.04
C THR A 23 -6.44 -5.76 17.15
N THR A 24 -5.30 -5.09 16.87
CA THR A 24 -3.97 -5.69 16.94
C THR A 24 -3.58 -6.00 18.38
N TYR A 25 -3.85 -5.09 19.34
CA TYR A 25 -3.57 -5.31 20.76
C TYR A 25 -4.31 -6.54 21.31
N LEU A 26 -5.58 -6.69 20.99
CA LEU A 26 -6.38 -7.86 21.39
C LEU A 26 -5.81 -9.17 20.83
N SER A 27 -5.22 -9.11 19.63
CA SER A 27 -4.56 -10.26 19.00
C SER A 27 -3.17 -10.51 19.60
N ARG A 28 -2.40 -9.45 19.93
CA ARG A 28 -1.04 -9.51 20.51
C ARG A 28 -0.99 -9.96 21.95
N ARG A 29 -2.05 -9.83 22.73
CA ARG A 29 -2.10 -10.41 24.09
C ARG A 29 -1.78 -11.91 24.11
N LYS A 30 -1.78 -12.53 22.91
CA LYS A 30 -1.31 -13.91 22.66
C LYS A 30 0.12 -14.01 22.15
N MET A 31 0.80 -12.91 21.80
CA MET A 31 2.03 -12.93 20.97
C MET A 31 3.22 -12.07 21.48
N GLY A 32 3.12 -11.38 22.65
CA GLY A 32 4.23 -10.59 23.20
C GLY A 32 4.39 -9.19 22.60
N ASP A 33 5.16 -8.33 23.30
CA ASP A 33 5.37 -6.91 23.02
C ASP A 33 6.02 -6.62 21.66
N GLY A 34 5.55 -5.57 20.98
CA GLY A 34 6.16 -5.10 19.75
C GLY A 34 5.77 -3.67 19.35
N GLY A 35 6.71 -2.74 19.51
CA GLY A 35 6.92 -1.51 18.76
C GLY A 35 5.82 -0.45 18.66
N SER A 36 6.22 0.80 18.75
CA SER A 36 5.37 1.98 18.41
C SER A 36 4.87 1.90 16.98
N VAL A 37 3.59 2.15 16.78
CA VAL A 37 2.95 2.13 15.45
C VAL A 37 2.73 3.57 15.01
N LEU A 38 3.41 3.97 13.94
CA LEU A 38 3.17 5.24 13.27
C LEU A 38 1.87 5.16 12.49
N HIS A 39 0.97 6.11 12.73
CA HIS A 39 -0.32 6.17 12.08
C HIS A 39 -0.37 7.19 10.95
N THR A 40 0.48 8.23 10.99
CA THR A 40 0.49 9.37 10.05
C THR A 40 1.92 9.74 9.64
N GLY A 41 2.05 10.50 8.55
CA GLY A 41 3.32 10.93 7.99
C GLY A 41 3.81 10.07 6.83
N GLU A 42 5.10 10.20 6.49
CA GLU A 42 5.74 9.40 5.44
C GLU A 42 6.01 7.96 5.91
N ILE A 43 5.43 7.03 5.22
CA ILE A 43 5.47 5.59 5.51
C ILE A 43 6.50 4.90 4.63
N ARG A 44 7.36 4.06 5.26
CA ARG A 44 8.46 3.32 4.61
C ARG A 44 8.41 1.83 4.94
N PRO A 45 8.86 0.95 4.03
CA PRO A 45 8.95 -0.49 4.31
C PRO A 45 9.76 -0.83 5.57
N GLY A 46 9.56 -2.02 6.08
CA GLY A 46 10.30 -2.49 7.27
C GLY A 46 9.68 -2.06 8.60
N ASN A 47 8.45 -1.56 8.58
CA ASN A 47 7.69 -1.16 9.77
C ASN A 47 6.25 -1.66 9.69
N THR A 48 5.51 -1.47 10.78
CA THR A 48 4.12 -1.93 10.92
C THR A 48 3.16 -0.76 10.70
N PHE A 49 2.13 -0.98 9.86
CA PHE A 49 1.18 0.06 9.48
C PHE A 49 -0.26 -0.45 9.45
N THR A 50 -1.21 0.51 9.46
CA THR A 50 -2.63 0.23 9.38
C THR A 50 -3.02 -0.30 8.01
N THR A 51 -3.76 -1.40 8.00
CA THR A 51 -4.33 -2.05 6.83
C THR A 51 -5.81 -2.34 7.05
N ILE A 52 -6.56 -2.56 5.98
CA ILE A 52 -7.93 -3.04 6.03
C ILE A 52 -7.95 -4.47 5.48
N MET A 53 -8.52 -5.40 6.25
CA MET A 53 -8.61 -6.81 5.87
C MET A 53 -9.96 -7.41 6.27
N ARG A 54 -10.22 -8.63 5.84
CA ARG A 54 -11.34 -9.44 6.32
C ARG A 54 -10.83 -10.48 7.32
N SER A 55 -11.46 -10.56 8.49
CA SER A 55 -11.16 -11.60 9.48
C SER A 55 -11.64 -12.97 9.02
N ARG A 56 -11.18 -14.05 9.66
CA ARG A 56 -11.69 -15.41 9.43
C ARG A 56 -13.20 -15.53 9.69
N GLY A 57 -13.76 -14.69 10.55
CA GLY A 57 -15.20 -14.62 10.81
C GLY A 57 -15.97 -13.73 9.82
N GLY A 58 -15.37 -13.30 8.71
CA GLY A 58 -16.01 -12.53 7.65
C GLY A 58 -16.17 -11.04 7.92
N LYS A 59 -15.69 -10.51 9.06
CA LYS A 59 -15.80 -9.09 9.42
C LYS A 59 -14.65 -8.29 8.80
N LYS A 60 -14.97 -7.12 8.24
CA LYS A 60 -13.98 -6.11 7.87
C LYS A 60 -13.32 -5.53 9.12
N LEU A 61 -12.00 -5.49 9.14
CA LEU A 61 -11.19 -5.05 10.28
C LEU A 61 -10.10 -4.10 9.80
N ALA A 62 -9.80 -3.08 10.61
CA ALA A 62 -8.52 -2.41 10.58
C ALA A 62 -7.52 -3.23 11.42
N PHE A 63 -6.33 -3.48 10.89
CA PHE A 63 -5.29 -4.27 11.54
C PHE A 63 -3.89 -3.76 11.18
N HIS A 64 -2.93 -3.88 12.10
CA HIS A 64 -1.55 -3.53 11.82
C HIS A 64 -0.79 -4.70 11.23
N MET A 65 -0.15 -4.47 10.08
CA MET A 65 0.69 -5.46 9.40
C MET A 65 2.06 -4.87 9.09
N TYR A 66 3.08 -5.71 9.07
CA TYR A 66 4.45 -5.33 8.71
C TYR A 66 4.60 -5.23 7.18
N TRP A 67 5.20 -4.16 6.68
CA TRP A 67 5.41 -3.97 5.26
C TRP A 67 6.70 -4.64 4.77
N GLY A 68 6.54 -5.76 4.10
CA GLY A 68 7.58 -6.55 3.47
C GLY A 68 7.48 -8.03 3.81
N PHE A 69 7.47 -8.89 2.79
CA PHE A 69 7.67 -10.32 2.94
C PHE A 69 9.15 -10.61 3.06
N THR A 70 9.55 -11.47 3.96
CA THR A 70 10.94 -11.91 4.11
C THR A 70 11.31 -12.89 3.01
N ALA A 71 12.30 -12.55 2.18
CA ALA A 71 12.88 -13.45 1.20
C ALA A 71 13.90 -14.42 1.83
N GLN A 72 14.31 -15.45 1.09
CA GLN A 72 15.30 -16.43 1.58
C GLN A 72 16.64 -15.80 1.99
N ASN A 73 17.06 -14.74 1.29
CA ASN A 73 18.27 -13.97 1.61
C ASN A 73 18.05 -12.88 2.69
N ARG A 74 16.91 -12.93 3.39
CA ARG A 74 16.45 -11.95 4.39
C ARG A 74 16.19 -10.53 3.88
N SER A 75 16.21 -10.29 2.56
CA SER A 75 15.74 -9.02 2.00
C SER A 75 14.21 -8.92 2.09
N LEU A 76 13.68 -7.69 2.06
CA LEU A 76 12.24 -7.46 2.06
C LEU A 76 11.69 -7.38 0.63
N ILE A 77 10.66 -8.16 0.36
CA ILE A 77 9.86 -8.06 -0.85
C ILE A 77 8.63 -7.21 -0.54
N ILE A 78 8.70 -5.94 -0.91
CA ILE A 78 7.70 -4.93 -0.55
C ILE A 78 6.59 -4.77 -1.58
N ASN A 79 6.79 -5.30 -2.79
CA ASN A 79 5.83 -5.23 -3.89
C ASN A 79 5.70 -6.57 -4.62
N ALA A 80 4.52 -6.81 -5.19
CA ALA A 80 4.23 -7.92 -6.09
C ALA A 80 3.59 -7.40 -7.38
N ARG A 81 3.91 -8.00 -8.52
CA ARG A 81 3.26 -7.66 -9.81
C ARG A 81 1.89 -8.35 -9.88
N SER A 82 0.82 -7.60 -10.08
CA SER A 82 -0.53 -8.15 -10.17
C SER A 82 -0.70 -9.12 -11.36
N GLU A 83 0.06 -8.91 -12.42
CA GLU A 83 0.03 -9.72 -13.65
C GLU A 83 0.54 -11.15 -13.44
N THR A 84 1.41 -11.37 -12.46
CA THR A 84 2.06 -12.67 -12.22
C THR A 84 1.86 -13.19 -10.79
N ALA A 85 1.14 -12.46 -9.94
CA ALA A 85 0.96 -12.85 -8.53
C ALA A 85 0.29 -14.22 -8.38
N ALA A 86 -0.69 -14.54 -9.24
CA ALA A 86 -1.39 -15.82 -9.23
C ALA A 86 -0.47 -17.03 -9.53
N GLU A 87 0.65 -16.81 -10.22
CA GLU A 87 1.56 -17.87 -10.68
C GLU A 87 2.78 -18.05 -9.77
N ARG A 88 3.20 -16.96 -9.09
CA ARG A 88 4.40 -16.98 -8.26
C ARG A 88 4.16 -17.70 -6.94
N PRO A 89 4.95 -18.71 -6.56
CA PRO A 89 4.73 -19.52 -5.35
C PRO A 89 4.54 -18.67 -4.09
N MET A 90 5.30 -17.58 -3.93
CA MET A 90 5.23 -16.70 -2.77
C MET A 90 3.89 -15.94 -2.68
N PHE A 91 3.24 -15.65 -3.79
CA PHE A 91 2.06 -14.80 -3.87
C PHE A 91 0.77 -15.54 -4.22
N LYS A 92 0.86 -16.78 -4.73
CA LYS A 92 -0.28 -17.57 -5.24
C LYS A 92 -1.39 -17.73 -4.20
N GLU A 93 -1.04 -18.20 -2.99
CA GLU A 93 -2.01 -18.35 -1.90
C GLU A 93 -2.51 -16.99 -1.40
N PRO A 94 -1.64 -15.99 -1.07
CA PRO A 94 -2.08 -14.64 -0.74
C PRO A 94 -2.97 -14.00 -1.80
N TRP A 95 -2.69 -14.17 -3.08
CA TRP A 95 -3.54 -13.68 -4.17
C TRP A 95 -4.95 -14.26 -4.12
N ALA A 96 -5.07 -15.54 -3.85
CA ALA A 96 -6.36 -16.22 -3.78
C ALA A 96 -7.14 -15.89 -2.49
N GLN A 97 -6.48 -15.83 -1.32
CA GLN A 97 -7.16 -15.90 -0.03
C GLN A 97 -6.79 -14.79 0.97
N GLN A 98 -5.65 -14.13 0.82
CA GLN A 98 -5.09 -13.24 1.85
C GLN A 98 -4.82 -11.85 1.26
N ARG A 99 -5.91 -11.13 1.00
CA ARG A 99 -5.89 -9.79 0.42
C ARG A 99 -6.23 -8.73 1.46
N CYS A 100 -5.54 -7.60 1.36
CA CYS A 100 -5.80 -6.43 2.20
C CYS A 100 -5.70 -5.14 1.38
N ILE A 101 -6.11 -4.04 1.98
CA ILE A 101 -5.99 -2.68 1.44
C ILE A 101 -5.05 -1.88 2.34
N ILE A 102 -4.22 -1.09 1.71
CA ILE A 102 -3.37 -0.09 2.37
C ILE A 102 -4.01 1.29 2.11
N PRO A 103 -4.66 1.88 3.11
CA PRO A 103 -5.21 3.22 3.00
C PRO A 103 -4.08 4.25 3.13
N ALA A 104 -4.06 5.22 2.23
CA ALA A 104 -3.10 6.30 2.18
C ALA A 104 -3.77 7.59 1.68
N SER A 105 -3.15 8.76 1.90
CA SER A 105 -3.53 9.99 1.22
C SER A 105 -2.99 9.97 -0.21
N TRP A 106 -1.70 9.72 -0.37
CA TRP A 106 -1.01 9.56 -1.66
C TRP A 106 0.16 8.61 -1.53
N TYR A 107 0.74 8.22 -2.67
CA TYR A 107 2.02 7.53 -2.70
C TYR A 107 3.09 8.40 -3.37
N TYR A 108 4.36 8.11 -3.09
CA TYR A 108 5.50 8.75 -3.71
C TYR A 108 6.14 7.85 -4.74
N GLU A 109 6.56 8.48 -5.85
CA GLU A 109 7.39 7.82 -6.85
C GLU A 109 8.44 8.80 -7.39
N TRP A 110 9.57 8.25 -7.83
CA TRP A 110 10.65 9.02 -8.41
C TRP A 110 10.69 8.85 -9.93
N GLU A 111 10.92 9.96 -10.62
CA GLU A 111 11.09 9.96 -12.05
C GLU A 111 12.29 9.09 -12.44
N HIS A 112 12.08 8.19 -13.38
CA HIS A 112 13.12 7.36 -13.99
C HIS A 112 13.65 8.02 -15.26
N LEU A 113 14.78 8.71 -15.14
CA LEU A 113 15.46 9.34 -16.27
C LEU A 113 16.32 8.29 -16.99
N LYS A 114 15.92 7.94 -18.23
CA LYS A 114 16.67 7.02 -19.08
C LYS A 114 17.85 7.76 -19.70
N GLY A 115 19.06 7.44 -19.30
CA GLY A 115 20.29 7.93 -19.87
C GLY A 115 20.83 7.06 -21.03
N PRO A 116 21.90 7.49 -21.69
CA PRO A 116 22.58 6.70 -22.70
C PRO A 116 23.00 5.33 -22.17
N GLY A 117 22.92 4.30 -23.00
CA GLY A 117 23.26 2.93 -22.60
C GLY A 117 22.27 2.23 -21.65
N GLY A 118 21.04 2.77 -21.48
CA GLY A 118 20.01 2.15 -20.64
C GLY A 118 20.18 2.39 -19.13
N VAL A 119 21.11 3.23 -18.73
CA VAL A 119 21.29 3.62 -17.31
C VAL A 119 20.10 4.44 -16.86
N VAL A 120 19.42 4.00 -15.77
CA VAL A 120 18.32 4.73 -15.14
C VAL A 120 18.87 5.57 -14.00
N LYS A 121 18.65 6.89 -14.07
CA LYS A 121 18.93 7.82 -12.97
C LYS A 121 17.63 8.20 -12.28
N THR A 122 17.68 8.34 -10.97
CA THR A 122 16.57 8.87 -10.16
C THR A 122 16.44 10.36 -10.39
N GLY A 123 15.26 10.80 -10.83
CA GLY A 123 14.91 12.19 -11.03
C GLY A 123 14.12 12.77 -9.88
N ARG A 124 13.14 13.63 -10.20
CA ARG A 124 12.28 14.36 -9.25
C ARG A 124 11.35 13.40 -8.48
N LYS A 125 11.05 13.74 -7.22
CA LYS A 125 10.07 13.05 -6.39
C LYS A 125 8.68 13.64 -6.66
N PHE A 126 7.71 12.78 -6.94
CA PHE A 126 6.31 13.14 -7.13
C PHE A 126 5.44 12.51 -6.04
N LEU A 127 4.45 13.24 -5.60
CA LEU A 127 3.28 12.66 -4.93
C LEU A 127 2.23 12.34 -6.01
N ILE A 128 1.53 11.23 -5.84
CA ILE A 128 0.56 10.74 -6.82
C ILE A 128 -0.65 10.18 -6.08
N GLN A 129 -1.85 10.55 -6.52
CA GLN A 129 -3.13 10.09 -5.97
C GLN A 129 -4.16 9.90 -7.09
N PRO A 130 -5.28 9.20 -6.85
CA PRO A 130 -6.39 9.15 -7.80
C PRO A 130 -6.95 10.54 -8.09
N ALA A 131 -7.32 10.81 -9.35
CA ALA A 131 -7.91 12.08 -9.73
C ALA A 131 -9.27 12.28 -9.06
N GLY A 132 -9.46 13.45 -8.43
CA GLY A 132 -10.71 13.83 -7.76
C GLY A 132 -11.00 13.06 -6.46
N ASP A 133 -10.03 12.35 -5.90
CA ASP A 133 -10.15 11.62 -4.64
C ASP A 133 -9.07 12.07 -3.65
N ASP A 134 -9.43 12.20 -2.38
CA ASP A 134 -8.53 12.59 -1.29
C ASP A 134 -7.89 11.36 -0.59
N ARG A 135 -8.25 10.16 -1.02
CA ARG A 135 -7.80 8.90 -0.45
C ARG A 135 -7.36 7.90 -1.50
N THR A 136 -6.30 7.20 -1.19
CA THR A 136 -5.68 6.19 -2.06
C THR A 136 -5.81 4.82 -1.40
N PHE A 137 -6.51 3.88 -2.04
CA PHE A 137 -6.69 2.51 -1.54
C PHE A 137 -5.87 1.53 -2.37
N MET A 138 -4.64 1.29 -1.91
CA MET A 138 -3.71 0.39 -2.58
C MET A 138 -4.00 -1.07 -2.22
N CYS A 139 -4.18 -1.90 -3.22
CA CYS A 139 -4.32 -3.35 -3.06
C CYS A 139 -3.01 -3.98 -2.61
N ALA A 140 -3.10 -4.90 -1.66
CA ALA A 140 -1.96 -5.64 -1.17
C ALA A 140 -2.33 -7.10 -0.87
N LEU A 141 -1.29 -7.93 -0.81
CA LEU A 141 -1.36 -9.31 -0.36
C LEU A 141 -0.73 -9.40 1.02
N TYR A 142 -1.23 -10.30 1.88
CA TYR A 142 -0.58 -10.55 3.16
C TYR A 142 -0.38 -12.06 3.38
N ARG A 143 0.58 -12.39 4.23
CA ARG A 143 0.79 -13.74 4.76
C ARG A 143 1.26 -13.65 6.21
N LEU A 144 1.15 -14.74 6.94
CA LEU A 144 1.69 -14.82 8.29
C LEU A 144 3.17 -15.24 8.23
N GLU A 145 4.02 -14.46 8.87
CA GLU A 145 5.43 -14.80 9.14
C GLU A 145 5.63 -14.76 10.65
N GLU A 146 6.09 -15.87 11.22
CA GLU A 146 6.26 -16.04 12.68
C GLU A 146 5.00 -15.64 13.48
N GLY A 147 3.81 -15.92 12.88
CA GLY A 147 2.53 -15.62 13.48
C GLY A 147 2.05 -14.18 13.35
N PHE A 148 2.82 -13.25 12.75
CA PHE A 148 2.43 -11.87 12.51
C PHE A 148 2.17 -11.62 11.01
N PRO A 149 1.12 -10.85 10.63
CA PRO A 149 0.84 -10.59 9.23
C PRO A 149 1.83 -9.59 8.62
N HIS A 150 2.41 -9.99 7.51
CA HIS A 150 3.25 -9.17 6.64
C HIS A 150 2.52 -8.90 5.34
N PHE A 151 2.70 -7.72 4.73
CA PHE A 151 2.08 -7.39 3.46
C PHE A 151 3.08 -6.95 2.39
N ALA A 152 2.68 -7.13 1.12
CA ALA A 152 3.34 -6.60 -0.05
C ALA A 152 2.30 -5.91 -0.94
N ILE A 153 2.60 -4.67 -1.39
CA ILE A 153 1.71 -3.88 -2.23
C ILE A 153 1.70 -4.45 -3.65
N LEU A 154 0.53 -4.62 -4.22
CA LEU A 154 0.38 -5.00 -5.62
C LEU A 154 0.68 -3.81 -6.53
N THR A 155 1.41 -4.08 -7.62
CA THR A 155 1.74 -3.07 -8.63
C THR A 155 1.28 -3.52 -10.00
N ARG A 156 1.03 -2.54 -10.89
CA ARG A 156 0.62 -2.71 -12.29
C ARG A 156 1.34 -1.71 -13.20
N PRO A 157 1.23 -1.82 -14.53
CA PRO A 157 1.63 -0.75 -15.44
C PRO A 157 0.91 0.55 -15.11
N PRO A 158 1.57 1.72 -15.26
CA PRO A 158 0.98 3.01 -14.92
C PRO A 158 -0.12 3.41 -15.90
N GLY A 159 -0.99 4.32 -15.47
CA GLY A 159 -1.84 5.11 -16.37
C GLY A 159 -0.99 6.03 -17.24
N GLU A 160 -1.52 6.43 -18.39
CA GLU A 160 -0.80 7.24 -19.40
C GLU A 160 -0.22 8.52 -18.80
N LYS A 161 -1.00 9.23 -18.00
CA LYS A 161 -0.69 10.54 -17.40
C LYS A 161 0.56 10.55 -16.53
N ILE A 162 0.91 9.41 -15.90
CA ILE A 162 2.05 9.28 -14.98
C ILE A 162 3.13 8.31 -15.50
N SER A 163 2.99 7.82 -16.73
CA SER A 163 3.92 6.85 -17.35
C SER A 163 5.34 7.38 -17.50
N PHE A 164 5.51 8.71 -17.59
CA PHE A 164 6.81 9.38 -17.65
C PHE A 164 7.55 9.36 -16.30
N ILE A 165 6.81 9.21 -15.18
CA ILE A 165 7.42 9.18 -13.84
C ILE A 165 8.06 7.81 -13.61
N HIS A 166 7.28 6.73 -13.77
CA HIS A 166 7.76 5.36 -13.51
C HIS A 166 6.98 4.34 -14.33
N ASP A 167 7.60 3.20 -14.65
CA ASP A 167 6.99 2.08 -15.40
C ASP A 167 6.02 1.24 -14.58
N ARG A 168 5.87 1.51 -13.28
CA ARG A 168 4.94 0.84 -12.38
C ARG A 168 4.20 1.83 -11.48
N MET A 169 2.98 1.48 -11.11
CA MET A 169 2.16 2.14 -10.09
C MET A 169 1.51 1.10 -9.17
N PRO A 170 1.08 1.44 -7.95
CA PRO A 170 0.24 0.57 -7.14
C PRO A 170 -1.04 0.18 -7.88
N LEU A 171 -1.56 -1.02 -7.61
CA LEU A 171 -2.91 -1.40 -7.97
C LEU A 171 -3.87 -0.69 -7.00
N ILE A 172 -4.59 0.32 -7.48
CA ILE A 172 -5.48 1.16 -6.66
C ILE A 172 -6.92 0.88 -7.07
N LEU A 173 -7.79 0.61 -6.10
CA LEU A 173 -9.22 0.43 -6.33
C LEU A 173 -10.03 1.61 -5.77
N PRO A 174 -11.20 1.91 -6.35
CA PRO A 174 -12.13 2.85 -5.73
C PRO A 174 -12.63 2.30 -4.38
N GLU A 175 -12.94 3.18 -3.44
CA GLU A 175 -13.38 2.82 -2.09
C GLU A 175 -14.56 1.81 -2.09
N SER A 176 -15.48 1.96 -3.04
CA SER A 176 -16.64 1.06 -3.21
C SER A 176 -16.29 -0.40 -3.51
N ARG A 177 -15.02 -0.70 -3.82
CA ARG A 177 -14.53 -2.06 -4.14
C ARG A 177 -13.64 -2.66 -3.06
N ILE A 178 -13.46 -1.98 -1.93
CA ILE A 178 -12.65 -2.48 -0.82
C ILE A 178 -13.20 -3.80 -0.29
N ASP A 179 -14.50 -3.86 -0.04
CA ASP A 179 -15.14 -5.04 0.54
C ASP A 179 -15.07 -6.25 -0.40
N ASP A 180 -15.22 -6.01 -1.71
CA ASP A 180 -15.03 -7.04 -2.74
C ASP A 180 -13.57 -7.53 -2.75
N TRP A 181 -12.60 -6.61 -2.68
CA TRP A 181 -11.18 -6.98 -2.73
C TRP A 181 -10.74 -7.85 -1.56
N ILE A 182 -11.14 -7.51 -0.36
CA ILE A 182 -10.77 -8.26 0.85
C ILE A 182 -11.59 -9.54 1.04
N ASP A 183 -12.63 -9.78 0.22
CA ASP A 183 -13.42 -11.01 0.27
C ASP A 183 -12.71 -12.16 -0.46
N PRO A 184 -12.28 -13.22 0.22
CA PRO A 184 -11.60 -14.35 -0.40
C PRO A 184 -12.45 -15.08 -1.45
N SER A 185 -13.78 -14.96 -1.42
CA SER A 185 -14.67 -15.56 -2.43
C SER A 185 -14.71 -14.79 -3.75
N SER A 186 -14.26 -13.53 -3.76
CA SER A 186 -14.22 -12.70 -4.97
C SER A 186 -13.03 -13.07 -5.86
N ASP A 187 -13.22 -12.92 -7.18
CA ASP A 187 -12.16 -13.13 -8.19
C ASP A 187 -11.22 -11.90 -8.25
N PRO A 188 -9.98 -12.00 -7.75
CA PRO A 188 -9.06 -10.86 -7.72
C PRO A 188 -8.62 -10.43 -9.12
N ALA A 189 -8.62 -11.31 -10.12
CA ALA A 189 -8.24 -10.97 -11.48
C ALA A 189 -9.29 -10.09 -12.17
N LYS A 190 -10.58 -10.30 -11.86
CA LYS A 190 -11.66 -9.42 -12.33
C LYS A 190 -11.59 -8.06 -11.63
N LEU A 191 -11.36 -8.04 -10.31
CA LEU A 191 -11.25 -6.81 -9.55
C LEU A 191 -10.04 -5.96 -9.98
N ALA A 192 -8.89 -6.58 -10.27
CA ALA A 192 -7.71 -5.89 -10.75
C ALA A 192 -7.93 -5.12 -12.07
N LYS A 193 -8.91 -5.53 -12.89
CA LYS A 193 -9.30 -4.81 -14.12
C LYS A 193 -10.08 -3.52 -13.84
N LEU A 194 -10.65 -3.37 -12.65
CA LEU A 194 -11.38 -2.18 -12.20
C LEU A 194 -10.47 -1.13 -11.56
N ALA A 195 -9.15 -1.36 -11.56
CA ALA A 195 -8.18 -0.46 -10.96
C ALA A 195 -8.19 0.91 -11.62
N LEU A 196 -8.12 1.95 -10.80
CA LEU A 196 -8.02 3.33 -11.22
C LEU A 196 -6.73 3.55 -12.01
N THR A 197 -6.83 4.33 -13.10
CA THR A 197 -5.70 4.69 -13.97
C THR A 197 -5.54 6.19 -14.14
N ASP A 198 -6.60 6.95 -13.89
CA ASP A 198 -6.53 8.42 -13.91
C ASP A 198 -5.98 8.92 -12.58
N MET A 199 -4.75 9.45 -12.63
CA MET A 199 -4.00 9.91 -11.47
C MET A 199 -3.70 11.40 -11.62
N GLU A 200 -3.70 12.08 -10.48
CA GLU A 200 -3.12 13.41 -10.31
C GLU A 200 -1.74 13.29 -9.69
N TYR A 201 -0.86 14.24 -10.02
CA TYR A 201 0.49 14.29 -9.47
C TYR A 201 0.96 15.73 -9.23
N ALA A 202 1.84 15.88 -8.25
CA ALA A 202 2.56 17.12 -7.99
C ALA A 202 3.99 16.84 -7.56
N LEU A 203 4.86 17.85 -7.66
CA LEU A 203 6.22 17.73 -7.11
C LEU A 203 6.14 17.73 -5.57
N ALA A 204 6.76 16.72 -4.95
CA ALA A 204 6.71 16.54 -3.50
C ALA A 204 7.28 17.74 -2.72
N ASP A 205 8.39 18.32 -3.19
CA ASP A 205 9.06 19.45 -2.53
C ASP A 205 8.19 20.72 -2.41
N LYS A 206 7.26 20.93 -3.37
CA LYS A 206 6.32 22.05 -3.32
C LYS A 206 5.20 21.86 -2.29
N GLN A 207 4.78 20.63 -2.07
CA GLN A 207 3.67 20.33 -1.16
C GLN A 207 4.13 20.30 0.30
N GLU A 208 5.34 19.82 0.58
CA GLU A 208 5.93 19.87 1.92
C GLU A 208 6.07 21.31 2.42
N GLN A 209 6.40 22.28 1.54
CA GLN A 209 6.45 23.70 1.88
C GLN A 209 5.07 24.30 2.18
N LEU A 210 4.01 23.88 1.48
CA LEU A 210 2.63 24.36 1.71
C LEU A 210 2.04 23.83 3.02
N THR A 211 2.37 22.59 3.39
CA THR A 211 1.89 21.97 4.63
C THR A 211 2.57 22.57 5.87
N LEU A 212 3.86 22.93 5.77
CA LEU A 212 4.60 23.62 6.84
C LEU A 212 4.21 25.09 7.00
N GLY A 213 3.71 25.74 5.93
CA GLY A 213 3.28 27.16 5.95
C GLY A 213 1.92 27.42 6.61
N ASN A 214 1.12 26.38 6.88
CA ASN A 214 -0.20 26.51 7.50
C ASN A 214 -0.20 26.34 9.03
N PHE A 215 0.95 26.25 9.67
CA PHE A 215 1.13 26.16 11.12
C PHE A 215 1.89 27.38 11.70
N GLY A 216 1.83 28.53 11.02
CA GLY A 216 2.36 29.80 11.49
C GLY A 216 1.27 30.75 11.98
#